data_d9920fa95ca0514ae9afcd497d71b19e
#
_entry.id   d9920fa95ca0514ae9afcd497d71b19e
#
_cell.length_a   1.000
_cell.length_b   1.000
_cell.length_c   1.000
_cell.angle_alpha   90.00
_cell.angle_beta   90.00
_cell.angle_gamma   90.00
#
_symmetry.space_group_name_H-M   'P 1'
#
loop_
_entity.id
_entity.type
_entity.pdbx_description
1 polymer ?
#
loop_
_entity_poly.entity_id
_entity_poly.type
_entity_poly.pdbx_seq_one_letter_code
_entity_poly.pdbx_strand_id
1 'polypeptide(L)'
;MNVNDGGSAVAILQRWSNVLAFILNCSLTFGNNGFGYGKSIEEISDEYQTIITPPGWAFSIWGVIFALEFVFTAWQLFQSSDNLILNEVVGFFWVSACLFQSAWNLTIAAQLFVVSALVLAGIAISLAIICLRITPKEMNQHETVAEYFLVRFSFGLHGGWTCVATLLSFNLAAVAHGVSPKGQLVVAIISLAVVVAASLYFGMFKDNLSYSLAICWALFGI
;
A
#
# COMPACT_ATOMS: atom_id res chain seq x y z
N MET A 1 38.21 12.20 -0.20
CA MET A 1 36.85 11.74 0.13
C MET A 1 36.54 10.61 -0.84
N ASN A 2 36.46 9.37 -0.36
CA ASN A 2 36.22 8.21 -1.22
C ASN A 2 34.78 8.26 -1.72
N VAL A 3 34.56 8.01 -3.01
CA VAL A 3 33.20 7.95 -3.63
C VAL A 3 32.30 6.93 -2.94
N ASN A 4 32.86 5.92 -2.27
CA ASN A 4 32.15 4.90 -1.52
C ASN A 4 31.51 5.41 -0.20
N ASP A 5 32.05 6.49 0.40
CA ASP A 5 31.53 6.99 1.69
C ASP A 5 30.14 7.64 1.55
N GLY A 6 29.88 8.31 0.43
CA GLY A 6 28.60 8.96 0.15
C GLY A 6 27.45 7.97 -0.04
N GLY A 7 27.68 6.87 -0.76
CA GLY A 7 26.68 5.82 -0.99
C GLY A 7 26.27 5.10 0.30
N SER A 8 27.25 4.82 1.16
CA SER A 8 26.98 4.20 2.46
C SER A 8 26.15 5.10 3.38
N ALA A 9 26.42 6.40 3.42
CA ALA A 9 25.66 7.35 4.22
C ALA A 9 24.19 7.46 3.77
N VAL A 10 23.93 7.50 2.45
CA VAL A 10 22.57 7.54 1.89
C VAL A 10 21.82 6.26 2.21
N ALA A 11 22.44 5.09 2.07
CA ALA A 11 21.83 3.81 2.41
C ALA A 11 21.44 3.73 3.90
N ILE A 12 22.30 4.21 4.81
CA ILE A 12 22.02 4.27 6.25
C ILE A 12 20.84 5.21 6.52
N LEU A 13 20.86 6.42 5.95
CA LEU A 13 19.77 7.39 6.10
C LEU A 13 18.44 6.80 5.63
N GLN A 14 18.42 6.15 4.47
CA GLN A 14 17.22 5.52 3.92
C GLN A 14 16.64 4.47 4.87
N ARG A 15 17.48 3.56 5.39
CA ARG A 15 17.01 2.49 6.28
C ARG A 15 16.42 3.03 7.58
N TRP A 16 17.08 4.01 8.20
CA TRP A 16 16.53 4.65 9.40
C TRP A 16 15.27 5.47 9.11
N SER A 17 15.21 6.13 7.95
CA SER A 17 13.98 6.81 7.50
C SER A 17 12.82 5.83 7.34
N ASN A 18 13.07 4.65 6.78
CA ASN A 18 12.11 3.56 6.68
C ASN A 18 11.60 3.12 8.06
N VAL A 19 12.51 2.90 9.02
CA VAL A 19 12.14 2.53 10.41
C VAL A 19 11.27 3.58 11.04
N LEU A 20 11.68 4.85 10.99
CA LEU A 20 10.94 5.95 11.62
C LEU A 20 9.58 6.17 10.96
N ALA A 21 9.49 6.11 9.64
CA ALA A 21 8.24 6.24 8.90
C ALA A 21 7.28 5.08 9.21
N PHE A 22 7.79 3.84 9.32
CA PHE A 22 6.97 2.69 9.68
C PHE A 22 6.48 2.75 11.14
N ILE A 23 7.32 3.16 12.08
CA ILE A 23 6.91 3.38 13.48
C ILE A 23 5.80 4.43 13.56
N LEU A 24 5.94 5.56 12.86
CA LEU A 24 4.91 6.59 12.80
C LEU A 24 3.61 6.04 12.22
N ASN A 25 3.69 5.31 11.11
CA ASN A 25 2.53 4.68 10.48
C ASN A 25 1.81 3.69 11.42
N CYS A 26 2.55 2.79 12.05
CA CYS A 26 1.98 1.85 13.03
C CYS A 26 1.35 2.59 14.22
N SER A 27 2.01 3.62 14.73
CA SER A 27 1.50 4.41 15.86
C SER A 27 0.18 5.08 15.55
N LEU A 28 0.01 5.63 14.34
CA LEU A 28 -1.24 6.25 13.91
C LEU A 28 -2.31 5.21 13.56
N THR A 29 -1.95 4.12 12.90
CA THR A 29 -2.91 3.07 12.50
C THR A 29 -3.48 2.34 13.72
N PHE A 30 -2.64 1.88 14.62
CA PHE A 30 -3.08 1.13 15.81
C PHE A 30 -3.47 2.04 16.97
N GLY A 31 -2.86 3.23 17.06
CA GLY A 31 -3.20 4.23 18.06
C GLY A 31 -4.59 4.82 17.86
N ASN A 32 -5.03 5.02 16.63
CA ASN A 32 -6.37 5.51 16.32
C ASN A 32 -7.46 4.57 16.87
N ASN A 33 -7.28 3.26 16.72
CA ASN A 33 -8.17 2.25 17.28
C ASN A 33 -8.12 2.20 18.83
N GLY A 34 -7.00 2.62 19.45
CA GLY A 34 -6.81 2.62 20.91
C GLY A 34 -7.14 3.94 21.59
N PHE A 35 -6.98 5.08 20.91
CA PHE A 35 -7.16 6.43 21.49
C PHE A 35 -8.45 7.13 21.05
N GLY A 36 -9.27 6.51 20.16
CA GLY A 36 -10.60 7.01 19.81
C GLY A 36 -10.61 8.32 19.01
N TYR A 37 -9.62 8.56 18.17
CA TYR A 37 -9.58 9.72 17.28
C TYR A 37 -10.48 9.51 16.04
N GLY A 38 -11.80 9.58 16.20
CA GLY A 38 -12.77 9.43 15.11
C GLY A 38 -13.31 8.01 14.93
N LYS A 39 -14.05 7.79 13.85
CA LYS A 39 -14.64 6.48 13.50
C LYS A 39 -13.60 5.53 12.93
N SER A 40 -13.75 4.24 13.22
CA SER A 40 -12.94 3.21 12.59
C SER A 40 -13.27 3.07 11.10
N ILE A 41 -12.39 2.45 10.32
CA ILE A 41 -12.64 2.23 8.88
C ILE A 41 -13.84 1.31 8.66
N GLU A 42 -14.06 0.34 9.54
CA GLU A 42 -15.23 -0.55 9.50
C GLU A 42 -16.51 0.26 9.75
N GLU A 43 -16.56 1.12 10.78
CA GLU A 43 -17.71 1.97 11.06
C GLU A 43 -18.04 2.92 9.91
N ILE A 44 -17.01 3.52 9.29
CA ILE A 44 -17.19 4.37 8.11
C ILE A 44 -17.70 3.57 6.92
N SER A 45 -17.15 2.38 6.70
CA SER A 45 -17.58 1.46 5.63
C SER A 45 -19.03 1.02 5.79
N ASP A 46 -19.48 0.79 7.02
CA ASP A 46 -20.86 0.41 7.33
C ASP A 46 -21.83 1.60 7.19
N GLU A 47 -21.39 2.80 7.52
CA GLU A 47 -22.21 4.02 7.39
C GLU A 47 -22.38 4.48 5.94
N TYR A 48 -21.33 4.36 5.12
CA TYR A 48 -21.30 4.81 3.72
C TYR A 48 -21.17 3.63 2.76
N GLN A 49 -22.16 2.75 2.77
CA GLN A 49 -22.22 1.58 1.91
C GLN A 49 -22.20 1.97 0.43
N THR A 50 -21.25 1.41 -0.31
CA THR A 50 -21.15 1.56 -1.76
C THR A 50 -21.60 0.28 -2.46
N ILE A 51 -21.78 0.33 -3.80
CA ILE A 51 -22.14 -0.85 -4.61
C ILE A 51 -21.08 -1.96 -4.51
N ILE A 52 -19.83 -1.58 -4.23
CA ILE A 52 -18.66 -2.47 -4.18
C ILE A 52 -17.97 -2.48 -2.81
N THR A 53 -18.71 -2.19 -1.74
CA THR A 53 -18.15 -2.26 -0.37
C THR A 53 -17.84 -3.71 -0.01
N PRO A 54 -16.58 -4.06 0.29
CA PRO A 54 -16.24 -5.40 0.74
C PRO A 54 -16.68 -5.63 2.20
N PRO A 55 -16.98 -6.88 2.60
CA PRO A 55 -17.33 -7.19 3.97
C PRO A 55 -16.15 -6.95 4.92
N GLY A 56 -16.43 -6.71 6.19
CA GLY A 56 -15.43 -6.36 7.22
C GLY A 56 -14.25 -7.33 7.31
N TRP A 57 -14.46 -8.65 7.09
CA TRP A 57 -13.37 -9.63 7.11
C TRP A 57 -12.28 -9.36 6.04
N ALA A 58 -12.64 -8.71 4.91
CA ALA A 58 -11.67 -8.42 3.85
C ALA A 58 -10.55 -7.48 4.33
N PHE A 59 -10.82 -6.63 5.32
CA PHE A 59 -9.83 -5.73 5.91
C PHE A 59 -8.76 -6.45 6.75
N SER A 60 -8.96 -7.74 7.09
CA SER A 60 -7.95 -8.55 7.81
C SER A 60 -6.62 -8.68 7.05
N ILE A 61 -6.61 -8.43 5.74
CA ILE A 61 -5.38 -8.38 4.93
C ILE A 61 -4.37 -7.36 5.46
N TRP A 62 -4.82 -6.29 6.12
CA TRP A 62 -3.93 -5.32 6.77
C TRP A 62 -3.03 -5.97 7.81
N GLY A 63 -3.55 -6.95 8.56
CA GLY A 63 -2.75 -7.70 9.54
C GLY A 63 -1.58 -8.43 8.89
N VAL A 64 -1.80 -9.05 7.72
CA VAL A 64 -0.75 -9.73 6.97
C VAL A 64 0.26 -8.74 6.41
N ILE A 65 -0.22 -7.62 5.84
CA ILE A 65 0.62 -6.55 5.27
C ILE A 65 1.55 -6.00 6.36
N PHE A 66 1.00 -5.54 7.49
CA PHE A 66 1.79 -4.98 8.58
C PHE A 66 2.79 -5.98 9.18
N ALA A 67 2.42 -7.26 9.30
CA ALA A 67 3.33 -8.29 9.78
C ALA A 67 4.53 -8.48 8.85
N LEU A 68 4.31 -8.54 7.54
CA LEU A 68 5.39 -8.65 6.54
C LEU A 68 6.28 -7.41 6.53
N GLU A 69 5.69 -6.21 6.59
CA GLU A 69 6.43 -4.96 6.63
C GLU A 69 7.22 -4.76 7.93
N PHE A 70 6.72 -5.26 9.05
CA PHE A 70 7.46 -5.30 10.31
C PHE A 70 8.73 -6.15 10.17
N VAL A 71 8.60 -7.36 9.60
CA VAL A 71 9.75 -8.24 9.37
C VAL A 71 10.71 -7.63 8.36
N PHE A 72 10.20 -7.00 7.26
CA PHE A 72 11.01 -6.25 6.31
C PHE A 72 11.80 -5.13 6.99
N THR A 73 11.14 -4.35 7.85
CA THR A 73 11.76 -3.22 8.56
C THR A 73 12.93 -3.68 9.43
N ALA A 74 12.80 -4.82 10.10
CA ALA A 74 13.87 -5.41 10.88
C ALA A 74 14.97 -5.98 9.97
N TRP A 75 14.59 -6.77 8.95
CA TRP A 75 15.53 -7.45 8.05
C TRP A 75 16.44 -6.48 7.28
N GLN A 76 15.91 -5.35 6.79
CA GLN A 76 16.69 -4.38 6.02
C GLN A 76 17.88 -3.80 6.81
N LEU A 77 17.80 -3.75 8.14
CA LEU A 77 18.88 -3.21 8.99
C LEU A 77 20.14 -4.08 8.99
N PHE A 78 20.00 -5.36 8.66
CA PHE A 78 21.11 -6.33 8.64
C PHE A 78 21.69 -6.52 7.22
N GLN A 79 21.15 -5.81 6.21
CA GLN A 79 21.63 -5.91 4.84
C GLN A 79 22.84 -5.02 4.59
N SER A 80 23.67 -5.41 3.63
CA SER A 80 24.84 -4.63 3.18
C SER A 80 24.40 -3.25 2.65
N SER A 81 25.23 -2.23 2.85
CA SER A 81 24.97 -0.86 2.38
C SER A 81 24.88 -0.73 0.86
N ASP A 82 25.40 -1.69 0.11
CA ASP A 82 25.38 -1.78 -1.35
C ASP A 82 24.26 -2.68 -1.90
N ASN A 83 23.30 -3.09 -1.04
CA ASN A 83 22.15 -3.87 -1.48
C ASN A 83 21.29 -3.07 -2.47
N LEU A 84 21.33 -3.47 -3.75
CA LEU A 84 20.68 -2.78 -4.86
C LEU A 84 19.16 -2.78 -4.72
N ILE A 85 18.57 -3.86 -4.21
CA ILE A 85 17.10 -3.96 -4.03
C ILE A 85 16.62 -2.89 -3.06
N LEU A 86 17.32 -2.72 -1.94
CA LEU A 86 16.95 -1.71 -0.96
C LEU A 86 17.20 -0.29 -1.50
N ASN A 87 18.35 -0.07 -2.13
CA ASN A 87 18.76 1.27 -2.54
C ASN A 87 18.04 1.77 -3.79
N GLU A 88 17.88 0.90 -4.81
CA GLU A 88 17.34 1.29 -6.12
C GLU A 88 15.86 0.95 -6.29
N VAL A 89 15.42 -0.21 -5.79
CA VAL A 89 14.04 -0.65 -5.98
C VAL A 89 13.13 -0.02 -4.92
N VAL A 90 13.41 -0.26 -3.64
CA VAL A 90 12.59 0.26 -2.53
C VAL A 90 12.83 1.77 -2.38
N GLY A 91 14.08 2.20 -2.30
CA GLY A 91 14.47 3.59 -2.19
C GLY A 91 13.70 4.30 -1.06
N PHE A 92 13.34 5.55 -1.28
CA PHE A 92 12.48 6.34 -0.40
C PHE A 92 10.99 6.19 -0.70
N PHE A 93 10.59 5.34 -1.67
CA PHE A 93 9.19 5.16 -2.02
C PHE A 93 8.40 4.51 -0.90
N TRP A 94 9.03 3.62 -0.11
CA TRP A 94 8.36 3.06 1.04
C TRP A 94 8.19 4.07 2.19
N VAL A 95 9.16 4.95 2.41
CA VAL A 95 8.97 6.13 3.31
C VAL A 95 7.76 6.93 2.86
N SER A 96 7.66 7.23 1.56
CA SER A 96 6.51 7.96 1.00
C SER A 96 5.20 7.23 1.25
N ALA A 97 5.15 5.91 1.03
CA ALA A 97 3.97 5.09 1.28
C ALA A 97 3.56 5.16 2.76
N CYS A 98 4.49 5.00 3.71
CA CYS A 98 4.24 5.09 5.14
C CYS A 98 3.73 6.48 5.56
N LEU A 99 4.30 7.56 5.00
CA LEU A 99 3.85 8.93 5.30
C LEU A 99 2.45 9.21 4.74
N PHE A 100 2.18 8.78 3.50
CA PHE A 100 0.83 8.87 2.94
C PHE A 100 -0.17 8.04 3.74
N GLN A 101 0.19 6.85 4.19
CA GLN A 101 -0.70 6.01 5.02
C GLN A 101 -0.95 6.65 6.39
N SER A 102 0.06 7.26 6.99
CA SER A 102 -0.09 8.06 8.20
C SER A 102 -1.08 9.22 8.00
N ALA A 103 -0.96 9.96 6.90
CA ALA A 103 -1.88 11.03 6.54
C ALA A 103 -3.29 10.51 6.22
N TRP A 104 -3.39 9.33 5.58
CA TRP A 104 -4.67 8.69 5.28
C TRP A 104 -5.44 8.34 6.55
N ASN A 105 -4.79 7.78 7.57
CA ASN A 105 -5.43 7.48 8.85
C ASN A 105 -6.08 8.74 9.48
N LEU A 106 -5.41 9.89 9.38
CA LEU A 106 -5.93 11.14 9.91
C LEU A 106 -7.09 11.70 9.06
N THR A 107 -6.96 11.65 7.73
CA THR A 107 -7.95 12.23 6.82
C THR A 107 -9.23 11.40 6.77
N ILE A 108 -9.13 10.06 6.85
CA ILE A 108 -10.31 9.20 6.88
C ILE A 108 -11.05 9.32 8.22
N ALA A 109 -10.34 9.36 9.34
CA ALA A 109 -10.93 9.59 10.66
C ALA A 109 -11.63 10.95 10.75
N ALA A 110 -11.12 11.98 10.07
CA ALA A 110 -11.74 13.29 9.95
C ALA A 110 -12.87 13.35 8.90
N GLN A 111 -13.20 12.23 8.25
CA GLN A 111 -14.22 12.12 7.19
C GLN A 111 -13.99 13.06 5.99
N LEU A 112 -12.73 13.40 5.72
CA LEU A 112 -12.32 14.17 4.55
C LEU A 112 -12.19 13.25 3.33
N PHE A 113 -13.31 12.67 2.87
CA PHE A 113 -13.33 11.52 1.97
C PHE A 113 -12.59 11.73 0.65
N VAL A 114 -12.71 12.89 0.00
CA VAL A 114 -12.00 13.19 -1.24
C VAL A 114 -10.49 13.28 -1.00
N VAL A 115 -10.08 13.99 0.07
CA VAL A 115 -8.67 14.13 0.45
C VAL A 115 -8.10 12.75 0.81
N SER A 116 -8.86 11.97 1.58
CA SER A 116 -8.51 10.59 1.95
C SER A 116 -8.26 9.70 0.72
N ALA A 117 -9.14 9.76 -0.29
CA ALA A 117 -8.96 9.03 -1.54
C ALA A 117 -7.70 9.45 -2.30
N LEU A 118 -7.39 10.75 -2.36
CA LEU A 118 -6.18 11.27 -3.01
C LEU A 118 -4.91 10.86 -2.26
N VAL A 119 -4.93 10.91 -0.93
CA VAL A 119 -3.80 10.48 -0.09
C VAL A 119 -3.57 8.97 -0.24
N LEU A 120 -4.64 8.17 -0.26
CA LEU A 120 -4.55 6.73 -0.50
C LEU A 120 -4.01 6.40 -1.89
N ALA A 121 -4.36 7.20 -2.91
CA ALA A 121 -3.74 7.12 -4.23
C ALA A 121 -2.22 7.36 -4.17
N GLY A 122 -1.75 8.24 -3.30
CA GLY A 122 -0.32 8.45 -3.05
C GLY A 122 0.38 7.19 -2.53
N ILE A 123 -0.27 6.42 -1.64
CA ILE A 123 0.24 5.11 -1.19
C ILE A 123 0.33 4.15 -2.37
N ALA A 124 -0.78 4.00 -3.11
CA ALA A 124 -0.86 3.08 -4.25
C ALA A 124 0.20 3.40 -5.32
N ILE A 125 0.42 4.68 -5.64
CA ILE A 125 1.45 5.12 -6.59
C ILE A 125 2.85 4.79 -6.07
N SER A 126 3.15 5.09 -4.80
CA SER A 126 4.47 4.81 -4.22
C SER A 126 4.80 3.31 -4.28
N LEU A 127 3.84 2.46 -3.93
CA LEU A 127 4.00 1.00 -3.97
C LEU A 127 4.02 0.45 -5.41
N ALA A 128 3.21 1.03 -6.31
CA ALA A 128 3.26 0.66 -7.73
C ALA A 128 4.64 0.94 -8.33
N ILE A 129 5.29 2.06 -7.96
CA ILE A 129 6.66 2.36 -8.41
C ILE A 129 7.64 1.29 -7.91
N ILE A 130 7.55 0.87 -6.64
CA ILE A 130 8.36 -0.24 -6.13
C ILE A 130 8.10 -1.50 -6.96
N CYS A 131 6.83 -1.89 -7.13
CA CYS A 131 6.47 -3.09 -7.89
C CYS A 131 6.91 -3.03 -9.36
N LEU A 132 6.91 -1.84 -9.98
CA LEU A 132 7.39 -1.64 -11.35
C LEU A 132 8.91 -1.76 -11.48
N ARG A 133 9.66 -1.40 -10.43
CA ARG A 133 11.12 -1.51 -10.36
C ARG A 133 11.61 -2.90 -10.04
N ILE A 134 10.77 -3.74 -9.44
CA ILE A 134 11.04 -5.16 -9.26
C ILE A 134 10.95 -5.84 -10.63
N THR A 135 12.04 -5.82 -11.40
CA THR A 135 12.08 -6.51 -12.69
C THR A 135 12.68 -7.90 -12.54
N PRO A 136 12.15 -8.92 -13.27
CA PRO A 136 12.72 -10.25 -13.27
C PRO A 136 14.22 -10.26 -13.64
N LYS A 137 14.67 -9.33 -14.51
CA LYS A 137 16.06 -9.25 -14.97
C LYS A 137 17.03 -8.81 -13.89
N GLU A 138 16.63 -7.91 -13.00
CA GLU A 138 17.51 -7.38 -11.94
C GLU A 138 17.51 -8.29 -10.71
N MET A 139 16.44 -9.06 -10.49
CA MET A 139 16.29 -9.95 -9.35
C MET A 139 16.58 -11.43 -9.66
N ASN A 140 16.47 -11.86 -10.93
CA ASN A 140 16.46 -13.29 -11.31
C ASN A 140 17.80 -14.00 -11.24
N GLN A 141 18.92 -13.32 -11.08
CA GLN A 141 20.19 -14.05 -10.95
C GLN A 141 20.53 -14.44 -9.52
N HIS A 142 19.95 -13.74 -8.50
CA HIS A 142 20.30 -13.97 -7.09
C HIS A 142 19.21 -13.55 -6.08
N GLU A 143 17.92 -13.51 -6.46
CA GLU A 143 16.85 -13.20 -5.49
C GLU A 143 16.82 -14.27 -4.39
N THR A 144 17.07 -13.88 -3.17
CA THR A 144 16.95 -14.77 -2.02
C THR A 144 15.47 -14.99 -1.65
N VAL A 145 15.17 -16.08 -0.94
CA VAL A 145 13.82 -16.34 -0.41
C VAL A 145 13.35 -15.18 0.48
N ALA A 146 14.25 -14.59 1.25
CA ALA A 146 13.93 -13.44 2.10
C ALA A 146 13.55 -12.20 1.25
N GLU A 147 14.29 -11.86 0.21
CA GLU A 147 13.98 -10.76 -0.70
C GLU A 147 12.65 -10.98 -1.42
N TYR A 148 12.38 -12.22 -1.86
CA TYR A 148 11.10 -12.55 -2.46
C TYR A 148 9.93 -12.25 -1.50
N PHE A 149 9.94 -12.80 -0.29
CA PHE A 149 8.82 -12.65 0.64
C PHE A 149 8.74 -11.25 1.26
N LEU A 150 9.88 -10.63 1.60
CA LEU A 150 9.91 -9.37 2.32
C LEU A 150 9.84 -8.14 1.40
N VAL A 151 10.24 -8.27 0.13
CA VAL A 151 10.18 -7.16 -0.83
C VAL A 151 9.11 -7.42 -1.88
N ARG A 152 9.30 -8.40 -2.77
CA ARG A 152 8.38 -8.63 -3.89
C ARG A 152 6.96 -8.96 -3.41
N PHE A 153 6.83 -9.95 -2.53
CA PHE A 153 5.54 -10.43 -2.05
C PHE A 153 4.85 -9.39 -1.15
N SER A 154 5.59 -8.82 -0.19
CA SER A 154 5.06 -7.84 0.77
C SER A 154 4.55 -6.58 0.06
N PHE A 155 5.40 -5.93 -0.74
CA PHE A 155 5.00 -4.70 -1.44
C PHE A 155 4.01 -4.95 -2.58
N GLY A 156 4.04 -6.13 -3.19
CA GLY A 156 3.01 -6.54 -4.13
C GLY A 156 1.63 -6.67 -3.46
N LEU A 157 1.57 -7.36 -2.31
CA LEU A 157 0.34 -7.51 -1.55
C LEU A 157 -0.22 -6.15 -1.11
N HIS A 158 0.62 -5.29 -0.54
CA HIS A 158 0.23 -3.95 -0.11
C HIS A 158 -0.19 -3.07 -1.29
N GLY A 159 0.57 -3.08 -2.40
CA GLY A 159 0.24 -2.31 -3.61
C GLY A 159 -1.08 -2.73 -4.24
N GLY A 160 -1.34 -4.03 -4.36
CA GLY A 160 -2.60 -4.55 -4.87
C GLY A 160 -3.79 -4.18 -3.98
N TRP A 161 -3.64 -4.32 -2.66
CA TRP A 161 -4.67 -3.93 -1.71
C TRP A 161 -4.96 -2.41 -1.73
N THR A 162 -3.92 -1.57 -1.73
CA THR A 162 -4.12 -0.11 -1.76
C THR A 162 -4.63 0.40 -3.11
N CYS A 163 -4.37 -0.31 -4.20
CA CYS A 163 -5.01 -0.04 -5.48
C CYS A 163 -6.54 -0.17 -5.38
N VAL A 164 -7.02 -1.30 -4.84
CA VAL A 164 -8.47 -1.50 -4.60
C VAL A 164 -8.99 -0.49 -3.60
N ALA A 165 -8.34 -0.30 -2.47
CA ALA A 165 -8.76 0.61 -1.41
C ALA A 165 -8.87 2.07 -1.90
N THR A 166 -7.98 2.51 -2.81
CA THR A 166 -8.07 3.83 -3.45
C THR A 166 -9.37 3.97 -4.23
N LEU A 167 -9.71 2.97 -5.03
CA LEU A 167 -10.91 3.01 -5.85
C LEU A 167 -12.18 2.89 -5.02
N LEU A 168 -12.16 2.08 -3.94
CA LEU A 168 -13.23 2.04 -2.94
C LEU A 168 -13.42 3.41 -2.27
N SER A 169 -12.33 4.11 -1.94
CA SER A 169 -12.41 5.45 -1.33
C SER A 169 -13.02 6.49 -2.26
N PHE A 170 -12.81 6.41 -3.58
CA PHE A 170 -13.54 7.26 -4.53
C PHE A 170 -15.03 6.92 -4.59
N ASN A 171 -15.42 5.65 -4.51
CA ASN A 171 -16.82 5.24 -4.43
C ASN A 171 -17.45 5.74 -3.13
N LEU A 172 -16.76 5.61 -2.01
CA LEU A 172 -17.21 6.12 -0.71
C LEU A 172 -17.38 7.65 -0.75
N ALA A 173 -16.43 8.38 -1.33
CA ALA A 173 -16.55 9.82 -1.51
C ALA A 173 -17.77 10.19 -2.38
N ALA A 174 -18.07 9.43 -3.43
CA ALA A 174 -19.25 9.65 -4.27
C ALA A 174 -20.56 9.48 -3.47
N VAL A 175 -20.65 8.44 -2.63
CA VAL A 175 -21.81 8.23 -1.74
C VAL A 175 -21.93 9.38 -0.74
N ALA A 176 -20.86 9.70 -0.04
CA ALA A 176 -20.85 10.73 1.00
C ALA A 176 -21.20 12.13 0.49
N HIS A 177 -20.93 12.42 -0.78
CA HIS A 177 -21.27 13.71 -1.43
C HIS A 177 -22.61 13.66 -2.19
N GLY A 178 -23.42 12.62 -2.00
CA GLY A 178 -24.77 12.52 -2.57
C GLY A 178 -24.80 12.39 -4.09
N VAL A 179 -23.78 11.80 -4.70
CA VAL A 179 -23.79 11.49 -6.15
C VAL A 179 -24.97 10.56 -6.44
N SER A 180 -25.69 10.80 -7.55
CA SER A 180 -26.87 10.02 -7.92
C SER A 180 -26.54 8.52 -8.07
N PRO A 181 -27.51 7.60 -7.87
CA PRO A 181 -27.27 6.15 -8.00
C PRO A 181 -26.68 5.74 -9.36
N LYS A 182 -27.08 6.42 -10.44
CA LYS A 182 -26.49 6.20 -11.76
C LYS A 182 -25.01 6.62 -11.81
N GLY A 183 -24.67 7.75 -11.17
CA GLY A 183 -23.29 8.20 -11.06
C GLY A 183 -22.44 7.25 -10.22
N GLN A 184 -22.95 6.77 -9.08
CA GLN A 184 -22.27 5.76 -8.25
C GLN A 184 -22.01 4.46 -9.03
N LEU A 185 -22.98 4.00 -9.83
CA LEU A 185 -22.79 2.83 -10.69
C LEU A 185 -21.68 3.04 -11.72
N VAL A 186 -21.59 4.22 -12.35
CA VAL A 186 -20.53 4.54 -13.29
C VAL A 186 -19.17 4.51 -12.60
N VAL A 187 -19.04 5.12 -11.41
CA VAL A 187 -17.78 5.10 -10.63
C VAL A 187 -17.39 3.67 -10.27
N ALA A 188 -18.35 2.84 -9.84
CA ALA A 188 -18.10 1.44 -9.49
C ALA A 188 -17.61 0.62 -10.71
N ILE A 189 -18.24 0.76 -11.88
CA ILE A 189 -17.83 0.07 -13.11
C ILE A 189 -16.42 0.48 -13.53
N ILE A 190 -16.12 1.79 -13.52
CA ILE A 190 -14.76 2.28 -13.83
C ILE A 190 -13.75 1.72 -12.83
N SER A 191 -14.08 1.73 -11.55
CA SER A 191 -13.21 1.19 -10.50
C SER A 191 -12.90 -0.30 -10.73
N LEU A 192 -13.90 -1.12 -11.00
CA LEU A 192 -13.71 -2.54 -11.29
C LEU A 192 -12.87 -2.76 -12.55
N ALA A 193 -13.11 -1.98 -13.61
CA ALA A 193 -12.30 -2.08 -14.83
C ALA A 193 -10.82 -1.75 -14.59
N VAL A 194 -10.54 -0.70 -13.81
CA VAL A 194 -9.17 -0.31 -13.44
C VAL A 194 -8.50 -1.38 -12.58
N VAL A 195 -9.20 -1.92 -11.59
CA VAL A 195 -8.68 -2.99 -10.72
C VAL A 195 -8.31 -4.24 -11.52
N VAL A 196 -9.21 -4.67 -12.41
CA VAL A 196 -8.95 -5.83 -13.27
C VAL A 196 -7.76 -5.58 -14.21
N ALA A 197 -7.69 -4.40 -14.83
CA ALA A 197 -6.58 -4.04 -15.69
C ALA A 197 -5.25 -4.01 -14.92
N ALA A 198 -5.22 -3.47 -13.69
CA ALA A 198 -4.04 -3.47 -12.83
C ALA A 198 -3.63 -4.90 -12.45
N SER A 199 -4.59 -5.76 -12.06
CA SER A 199 -4.33 -7.17 -11.74
C SER A 199 -3.69 -7.91 -12.92
N LEU A 200 -4.24 -7.77 -14.13
CA LEU A 200 -3.69 -8.38 -15.33
C LEU A 200 -2.30 -7.83 -15.66
N TYR A 201 -2.11 -6.52 -15.56
CA TYR A 201 -0.82 -5.89 -15.85
C TYR A 201 0.28 -6.37 -14.90
N PHE A 202 0.06 -6.30 -13.59
CA PHE A 202 1.07 -6.72 -12.62
C PHE A 202 1.27 -8.23 -12.60
N GLY A 203 0.21 -9.03 -12.76
CA GLY A 203 0.29 -10.49 -12.77
C GLY A 203 0.97 -11.05 -14.03
N MET A 204 0.60 -10.55 -15.22
CA MET A 204 1.06 -11.12 -16.48
C MET A 204 2.35 -10.47 -17.01
N PHE A 205 2.53 -9.17 -16.85
CA PHE A 205 3.65 -8.43 -17.44
C PHE A 205 4.75 -8.10 -16.44
N LYS A 206 4.46 -8.10 -15.13
CA LYS A 206 5.44 -7.80 -14.08
C LYS A 206 5.77 -9.00 -13.19
N ASP A 207 5.13 -10.14 -13.44
CA ASP A 207 5.33 -11.36 -12.65
C ASP A 207 5.17 -11.13 -11.15
N ASN A 208 4.23 -10.24 -10.80
CA ASN A 208 3.92 -9.88 -9.42
C ASN A 208 2.58 -10.49 -9.00
N LEU A 209 2.64 -11.81 -8.71
CA LEU A 209 1.45 -12.58 -8.33
C LEU A 209 0.79 -12.04 -7.05
N SER A 210 1.57 -11.57 -6.07
CA SER A 210 1.02 -11.07 -4.81
C SER A 210 0.16 -9.82 -4.99
N TYR A 211 0.49 -8.95 -5.96
CA TYR A 211 -0.35 -7.81 -6.34
C TYR A 211 -1.73 -8.27 -6.83
N SER A 212 -1.75 -9.25 -7.72
CA SER A 212 -3.00 -9.83 -8.24
C SER A 212 -3.77 -10.61 -7.17
N LEU A 213 -3.09 -11.33 -6.27
CA LEU A 213 -3.72 -12.02 -5.14
C LEU A 213 -4.45 -11.07 -4.20
N ALA A 214 -3.87 -9.91 -3.89
CA ALA A 214 -4.53 -8.90 -3.06
C ALA A 214 -5.81 -8.37 -3.72
N ILE A 215 -5.77 -8.15 -5.03
CA ILE A 215 -6.93 -7.74 -5.82
C ILE A 215 -7.99 -8.85 -5.83
N CYS A 216 -7.60 -10.10 -6.08
CA CYS A 216 -8.53 -11.24 -6.03
C CYS A 216 -9.17 -11.39 -4.65
N TRP A 217 -8.40 -11.20 -3.57
CA TRP A 217 -8.92 -11.20 -2.21
C TRP A 217 -10.04 -10.17 -2.01
N ALA A 218 -9.83 -8.93 -2.49
CA ALA A 218 -10.84 -7.89 -2.41
C ALA A 218 -12.08 -8.21 -3.26
N LEU A 219 -11.88 -8.65 -4.51
CA LEU A 219 -12.98 -9.00 -5.43
C LEU A 219 -13.79 -10.21 -4.97
N PHE A 220 -13.18 -11.13 -4.23
CA PHE A 220 -13.89 -12.25 -3.62
C PHE A 220 -14.89 -11.80 -2.54
N GLY A 221 -14.66 -10.64 -1.95
CA GLY A 221 -15.53 -10.03 -0.96
C GLY A 221 -16.61 -9.12 -1.53
N ILE A 222 -16.56 -8.76 -2.82
CA ILE A 222 -17.54 -7.89 -3.49
C ILE A 222 -18.58 -8.75 -4.24
#